data_83c29c6b17b207c8ccbe7c838044a25c
#
_entry.id   83c29c6b17b207c8ccbe7c838044a25c
#
_cell.length_a   1.000
_cell.length_b   1.000
_cell.length_c   1.000
_cell.angle_alpha   90.00
_cell.angle_beta   90.00
_cell.angle_gamma   90.00
#
_symmetry.space_group_name_H-M   'P 1'
#
loop_
_entity.id
_entity.type
_entity.pdbx_description
1 polymer ?
#
loop_
_entity_poly.entity_id
_entity_poly.type
_entity_poly.pdbx_seq_one_letter_code
_entity_poly.pdbx_strand_id
1 'polypeptide(L)'
;LVVDESGFIVYSGDHAQLPADLAHAQVVDTRPAFLLPGFIDTHIHFPQTHCTDSYGGGQLLNWLQQCIFPAEAKLADPQYARQVARDFCARRVDVGTTTALVFGSAFPDAQDALFEESLRVGLRTVSGRGIQTVGPDSAARLLTDEQTAITLTQHEIERWHAADTGDPATALVHTAIVPRFALS
;
A
#
# COMPACT_ATOMS: atom_id res chain seq x y z
N LEU A 1 -15.46 -20.30 12.07
CA LEU A 1 -14.56 -19.23 12.50
C LEU A 1 -15.34 -18.28 13.42
N VAL A 2 -14.77 -17.92 14.57
CA VAL A 2 -15.30 -16.85 15.44
C VAL A 2 -14.22 -15.78 15.60
N VAL A 3 -14.62 -14.53 15.48
CA VAL A 3 -13.77 -13.36 15.67
C VAL A 3 -14.32 -12.58 16.85
N ASP A 4 -13.45 -12.14 17.75
CA ASP A 4 -13.83 -11.30 18.88
C ASP A 4 -14.01 -9.82 18.50
N GLU A 5 -14.42 -9.00 19.45
CA GLU A 5 -14.63 -7.55 19.27
C GLU A 5 -13.33 -6.79 18.91
N SER A 6 -12.17 -7.38 19.22
CA SER A 6 -10.85 -6.83 18.87
C SER A 6 -10.36 -7.26 17.48
N GLY A 7 -11.14 -8.09 16.76
CA GLY A 7 -10.80 -8.56 15.43
C GLY A 7 -9.90 -9.82 15.42
N PHE A 8 -9.65 -10.45 16.55
CA PHE A 8 -8.86 -11.67 16.62
C PHE A 8 -9.70 -12.93 16.44
N ILE A 9 -9.12 -13.92 15.73
CA ILE A 9 -9.72 -15.24 15.60
C ILE A 9 -9.58 -15.98 16.93
N VAL A 10 -10.68 -16.23 17.62
CA VAL A 10 -10.72 -16.94 18.91
C VAL A 10 -11.16 -18.39 18.77
N TYR A 11 -11.75 -18.77 17.64
CA TYR A 11 -12.09 -20.16 17.33
C TYR A 11 -12.05 -20.42 15.82
N SER A 12 -11.50 -21.57 15.45
CA SER A 12 -11.54 -22.09 14.09
C SER A 12 -11.76 -23.61 14.14
N GLY A 13 -12.93 -24.07 13.68
CA GLY A 13 -13.28 -25.48 13.75
C GLY A 13 -14.72 -25.77 13.31
N ASP A 14 -15.18 -26.99 13.57
CA ASP A 14 -16.54 -27.43 13.26
C ASP A 14 -17.54 -26.65 14.12
N HIS A 15 -18.61 -26.15 13.52
CA HIS A 15 -19.69 -25.46 14.21
C HIS A 15 -20.34 -26.36 15.30
N ALA A 16 -20.41 -27.68 15.09
CA ALA A 16 -20.94 -28.62 16.08
C ALA A 16 -20.07 -28.73 17.35
N GLN A 17 -18.84 -28.26 17.31
CA GLN A 17 -17.88 -28.26 18.41
C GLN A 17 -17.62 -26.85 18.96
N LEU A 18 -18.48 -25.89 18.61
CA LEU A 18 -18.33 -24.51 19.07
C LEU A 18 -18.41 -24.47 20.62
N PRO A 19 -17.41 -23.85 21.29
CA PRO A 19 -17.45 -23.64 22.74
C PRO A 19 -18.71 -22.88 23.17
N ALA A 20 -19.31 -23.30 24.29
CA ALA A 20 -20.59 -22.77 24.77
C ALA A 20 -20.54 -21.27 25.10
N ASP A 21 -19.39 -20.77 25.54
CA ASP A 21 -19.12 -19.36 25.81
C ASP A 21 -19.07 -18.48 24.54
N LEU A 22 -18.88 -19.08 23.37
CA LEU A 22 -18.91 -18.40 22.07
C LEU A 22 -20.26 -18.54 21.34
N ALA A 23 -21.21 -19.27 21.91
CA ALA A 23 -22.53 -19.54 21.29
C ALA A 23 -23.40 -18.29 21.09
N HIS A 24 -23.07 -17.19 21.76
CA HIS A 24 -23.74 -15.89 21.62
C HIS A 24 -23.24 -15.04 20.46
N ALA A 25 -22.16 -15.45 19.74
CA ALA A 25 -21.61 -14.70 18.63
C ALA A 25 -22.65 -14.52 17.49
N GLN A 26 -22.63 -13.35 16.86
CA GLN A 26 -23.47 -13.12 15.69
C GLN A 26 -23.07 -14.08 14.55
N VAL A 27 -24.04 -14.79 14.02
CA VAL A 27 -23.82 -15.74 12.93
C VAL A 27 -24.01 -15.08 11.57
N VAL A 28 -22.99 -15.14 10.73
CA VAL A 28 -23.06 -14.76 9.30
C VAL A 28 -22.90 -16.03 8.47
N ASP A 29 -23.98 -16.47 7.82
CA ASP A 29 -23.96 -17.64 6.95
C ASP A 29 -23.59 -17.25 5.52
N THR A 30 -22.39 -17.65 5.08
CA THR A 30 -21.85 -17.35 3.74
C THR A 30 -21.87 -18.57 2.82
N ARG A 31 -22.49 -19.70 3.22
CA ARG A 31 -22.54 -20.91 2.39
C ARG A 31 -23.21 -20.67 1.04
N PRO A 32 -22.69 -21.21 -0.08
CA PRO A 32 -21.58 -22.19 -0.19
C PRO A 32 -20.19 -21.56 -0.41
N ALA A 33 -19.96 -20.32 -0.01
CA ALA A 33 -18.69 -19.63 -0.21
C ALA A 33 -17.57 -20.19 0.69
N PHE A 34 -16.33 -19.99 0.27
CA PHE A 34 -15.14 -20.26 1.07
C PHE A 34 -14.69 -18.99 1.78
N LEU A 35 -14.30 -19.13 3.04
CA LEU A 35 -13.61 -18.08 3.79
C LEU A 35 -12.12 -18.36 3.76
N LEU A 36 -11.35 -17.41 3.23
CA LEU A 36 -9.90 -17.51 3.12
C LEU A 36 -9.24 -16.35 3.88
N PRO A 37 -8.00 -16.53 4.38
CA PRO A 37 -7.18 -15.40 4.82
C PRO A 37 -7.04 -14.37 3.68
N GLY A 38 -7.03 -13.09 4.04
CA GLY A 38 -6.77 -12.03 3.05
C GLY A 38 -5.41 -12.21 2.37
N PHE A 39 -5.34 -11.85 1.10
CA PHE A 39 -4.10 -11.95 0.33
C PHE A 39 -3.08 -10.91 0.78
N ILE A 40 -1.80 -11.29 0.70
CA ILE A 40 -0.67 -10.42 0.98
C ILE A 40 0.07 -10.16 -0.34
N ASP A 41 0.07 -8.91 -0.79
CA ASP A 41 0.83 -8.47 -1.95
C ASP A 41 2.20 -7.97 -1.49
N THR A 42 3.26 -8.69 -1.82
CA THR A 42 4.61 -8.40 -1.35
C THR A 42 5.42 -7.48 -2.28
N HIS A 43 4.86 -7.08 -3.43
CA HIS A 43 5.54 -6.18 -4.37
C HIS A 43 4.57 -5.52 -5.34
N ILE A 44 4.17 -4.28 -5.07
CA ILE A 44 3.32 -3.49 -5.95
C ILE A 44 3.72 -2.02 -5.94
N HIS A 45 3.49 -1.33 -7.06
CA HIS A 45 3.81 0.09 -7.23
C HIS A 45 2.53 0.94 -7.23
N PHE A 46 2.31 1.70 -6.17
CA PHE A 46 1.20 2.65 -6.07
C PHE A 46 1.18 3.68 -7.22
N PRO A 47 2.32 4.32 -7.57
CA PRO A 47 2.33 5.36 -8.60
C PRO A 47 1.95 4.86 -9.99
N GLN A 48 1.95 3.54 -10.22
CA GLN A 48 1.67 2.91 -11.51
C GLN A 48 0.23 2.43 -11.67
N THR A 49 -0.65 2.75 -10.74
CA THR A 49 -2.06 2.29 -10.72
C THR A 49 -2.82 2.59 -12.02
N HIS A 50 -2.53 3.74 -12.65
CA HIS A 50 -3.20 4.19 -13.87
C HIS A 50 -2.38 4.00 -15.15
N CYS A 51 -1.29 3.23 -15.10
CA CYS A 51 -0.49 2.93 -16.29
C CYS A 51 -0.34 1.43 -16.58
N THR A 52 -1.29 0.63 -16.12
CA THR A 52 -1.31 -0.82 -16.31
C THR A 52 -1.43 -1.23 -17.78
N ASP A 53 -2.04 -0.40 -18.63
CA ASP A 53 -2.22 -0.66 -20.06
C ASP A 53 -1.06 -0.15 -20.93
N SER A 54 -0.08 0.52 -20.31
CA SER A 54 1.06 1.09 -21.03
C SER A 54 2.19 0.07 -21.17
N TYR A 55 1.91 -1.05 -21.85
CA TYR A 55 2.97 -2.00 -22.18
C TYR A 55 3.83 -1.44 -23.33
N GLY A 56 5.08 -1.09 -23.01
CA GLY A 56 5.98 -0.50 -23.98
C GLY A 56 6.69 -1.49 -24.91
N GLY A 57 6.66 -2.79 -24.59
CA GLY A 57 7.49 -3.79 -25.28
C GLY A 57 9.00 -3.50 -25.15
N GLY A 58 9.85 -4.45 -25.52
CA GLY A 58 11.28 -4.24 -25.55
C GLY A 58 11.98 -4.23 -24.19
N GLN A 59 13.00 -3.38 -24.04
CA GLN A 59 13.81 -3.34 -22.82
C GLN A 59 13.15 -2.54 -21.72
N LEU A 60 13.35 -2.97 -20.47
CA LEU A 60 12.80 -2.34 -19.26
C LEU A 60 13.03 -0.82 -19.20
N LEU A 61 14.26 -0.38 -19.47
CA LEU A 61 14.60 1.05 -19.38
C LEU A 61 13.82 1.90 -20.38
N ASN A 62 13.60 1.41 -21.60
CA ASN A 62 12.79 2.12 -22.59
C ASN A 62 11.34 2.28 -22.13
N TRP A 63 10.75 1.23 -21.59
CA TRP A 63 9.40 1.27 -21.03
C TRP A 63 9.31 2.25 -19.84
N LEU A 64 10.27 2.20 -18.92
CA LEU A 64 10.32 3.15 -17.81
C LEU A 64 10.36 4.60 -18.29
N GLN A 65 11.23 4.91 -19.26
CA GLN A 65 11.41 6.27 -19.78
C GLN A 65 10.19 6.77 -20.54
N GLN A 66 9.58 5.93 -21.35
CA GLN A 66 8.48 6.34 -22.23
C GLN A 66 7.12 6.36 -21.52
N CYS A 67 6.91 5.45 -20.58
CA CYS A 67 5.59 5.24 -19.96
C CYS A 67 5.58 5.55 -18.47
N ILE A 68 6.50 4.95 -17.71
CA ILE A 68 6.40 4.92 -16.25
C ILE A 68 6.79 6.25 -15.61
N PHE A 69 7.97 6.77 -15.92
CA PHE A 69 8.41 8.04 -15.32
C PHE A 69 7.45 9.20 -15.61
N PRO A 70 6.94 9.37 -16.85
CA PRO A 70 5.91 10.38 -17.13
C PRO A 70 4.59 10.15 -16.38
N ALA A 71 4.17 8.90 -16.19
CA ALA A 71 2.96 8.59 -15.45
C ALA A 71 3.11 8.89 -13.96
N GLU A 72 4.21 8.45 -13.35
CA GLU A 72 4.51 8.71 -11.95
C GLU A 72 4.68 10.20 -11.65
N ALA A 73 5.25 10.98 -12.59
CA ALA A 73 5.42 12.43 -12.45
C ALA A 73 4.08 13.20 -12.34
N LYS A 74 2.96 12.62 -12.76
CA LYS A 74 1.63 13.22 -12.60
C LYS A 74 1.17 13.26 -11.14
N LEU A 75 1.73 12.41 -10.27
CA LEU A 75 1.41 12.40 -8.85
C LEU A 75 1.95 13.64 -8.11
N ALA A 76 2.70 14.51 -8.77
CA ALA A 76 3.00 15.86 -8.27
C ALA A 76 1.74 16.72 -8.09
N ASP A 77 0.63 16.39 -8.77
CA ASP A 77 -0.67 17.00 -8.53
C ASP A 77 -1.37 16.30 -7.36
N PRO A 78 -1.61 17.00 -6.23
CA PRO A 78 -2.22 16.38 -5.06
C PRO A 78 -3.66 15.87 -5.28
N GLN A 79 -4.41 16.47 -6.20
CA GLN A 79 -5.76 16.01 -6.52
C GLN A 79 -5.72 14.69 -7.29
N TYR A 80 -4.84 14.62 -8.27
CA TYR A 80 -4.60 13.38 -9.02
C TYR A 80 -4.06 12.27 -8.11
N ALA A 81 -3.11 12.60 -7.23
CA ALA A 81 -2.55 11.64 -6.27
C ALA A 81 -3.63 11.03 -5.36
N ARG A 82 -4.55 11.87 -4.83
CA ARG A 82 -5.69 11.37 -4.03
C ARG A 82 -6.63 10.46 -4.83
N GLN A 83 -6.86 10.78 -6.11
CA GLN A 83 -7.66 9.89 -6.96
C GLN A 83 -6.96 8.54 -7.18
N VAL A 84 -5.67 8.56 -7.48
CA VAL A 84 -4.86 7.33 -7.66
C VAL A 84 -4.85 6.50 -6.37
N ALA A 85 -4.73 7.13 -5.20
CA ALA A 85 -4.77 6.43 -3.91
C ALA A 85 -6.12 5.71 -3.68
N ARG A 86 -7.24 6.37 -3.94
CA ARG A 86 -8.58 5.75 -3.87
C ARG A 86 -8.69 4.55 -4.79
N ASP A 87 -8.30 4.70 -6.05
CA ASP A 87 -8.40 3.63 -7.03
C ASP A 87 -7.46 2.47 -6.71
N PHE A 88 -6.27 2.77 -6.21
CA PHE A 88 -5.32 1.75 -5.75
C PHE A 88 -5.90 0.92 -4.62
N CYS A 89 -6.31 1.56 -3.54
CA CYS A 89 -6.84 0.87 -2.36
C CYS A 89 -8.12 0.10 -2.68
N ALA A 90 -9.06 0.69 -3.44
CA ALA A 90 -10.27 0.01 -3.86
C ALA A 90 -9.96 -1.27 -4.64
N ARG A 91 -9.08 -1.21 -5.64
CA ARG A 91 -8.68 -2.39 -6.42
C ARG A 91 -8.00 -3.47 -5.58
N ARG A 92 -7.27 -3.11 -4.50
CA ARG A 92 -6.66 -4.11 -3.59
C ARG A 92 -7.74 -4.81 -2.77
N VAL A 93 -8.64 -4.05 -2.19
CA VAL A 93 -9.75 -4.59 -1.39
C VAL A 93 -10.66 -5.47 -2.25
N ASP A 94 -11.00 -5.03 -3.46
CA ASP A 94 -11.90 -5.74 -4.38
C ASP A 94 -11.40 -7.15 -4.77
N VAL A 95 -10.08 -7.35 -4.79
CA VAL A 95 -9.48 -8.67 -5.07
C VAL A 95 -9.09 -9.45 -3.82
N GLY A 96 -9.48 -8.96 -2.62
CA GLY A 96 -9.23 -9.64 -1.34
C GLY A 96 -7.82 -9.45 -0.79
N THR A 97 -7.05 -8.47 -1.28
CA THR A 97 -5.77 -8.10 -0.68
C THR A 97 -6.00 -7.31 0.60
N THR A 98 -5.47 -7.78 1.71
CA THR A 98 -5.61 -7.14 3.05
C THR A 98 -4.30 -6.57 3.57
N THR A 99 -3.17 -6.96 2.97
CA THR A 99 -1.83 -6.43 3.31
C THR A 99 -1.02 -6.22 2.03
N ALA A 100 -0.37 -5.08 1.90
CA ALA A 100 0.47 -4.77 0.75
C ALA A 100 1.81 -4.13 1.15
N LEU A 101 2.91 -4.62 0.54
CA LEU A 101 4.22 -3.96 0.53
C LEU A 101 4.33 -3.15 -0.75
N VAL A 102 4.30 -1.83 -0.60
CA VAL A 102 4.03 -0.90 -1.69
C VAL A 102 5.23 0.00 -1.96
N PHE A 103 5.71 0.00 -3.19
CA PHE A 103 6.60 1.07 -3.67
C PHE A 103 5.77 2.35 -3.82
N GLY A 104 6.14 3.37 -3.03
CA GLY A 104 5.42 4.63 -2.95
C GLY A 104 5.84 5.65 -4.00
N SER A 105 5.33 6.85 -3.85
CA SER A 105 5.60 7.97 -4.75
C SER A 105 6.86 8.74 -4.33
N ALA A 106 7.50 9.41 -5.28
CA ALA A 106 8.56 10.38 -4.98
C ALA A 106 8.00 11.65 -4.29
N PHE A 107 6.70 11.91 -4.41
CA PHE A 107 6.05 13.14 -3.92
C PHE A 107 5.41 12.90 -2.54
N PRO A 108 5.74 13.73 -1.53
CA PRO A 108 5.20 13.59 -0.17
C PRO A 108 3.67 13.59 -0.11
N ASP A 109 3.00 14.54 -0.78
CA ASP A 109 1.53 14.62 -0.79
C ASP A 109 0.86 13.35 -1.36
N ALA A 110 1.50 12.69 -2.31
CA ALA A 110 0.99 11.45 -2.87
C ALA A 110 1.19 10.27 -1.89
N GLN A 111 2.29 10.26 -1.16
CA GLN A 111 2.54 9.27 -0.13
C GLN A 111 1.58 9.45 1.04
N ASP A 112 1.32 10.69 1.46
CA ASP A 112 0.29 11.00 2.45
C ASP A 112 -1.09 10.49 2.00
N ALA A 113 -1.48 10.75 0.76
CA ALA A 113 -2.75 10.29 0.22
C ALA A 113 -2.89 8.75 0.22
N LEU A 114 -1.80 8.01 -0.03
CA LEU A 114 -1.80 6.56 0.06
C LEU A 114 -2.06 6.08 1.49
N PHE A 115 -1.38 6.64 2.49
CA PHE A 115 -1.54 6.24 3.89
C PHE A 115 -2.92 6.64 4.44
N GLU A 116 -3.39 7.85 4.14
CA GLU A 116 -4.75 8.30 4.50
C GLU A 116 -5.83 7.35 3.97
N GLU A 117 -5.72 6.98 2.69
CA GLU A 117 -6.69 6.10 2.06
C GLU A 117 -6.59 4.65 2.56
N SER A 118 -5.37 4.16 2.83
CA SER A 118 -5.14 2.84 3.43
C SER A 118 -5.83 2.72 4.78
N LEU A 119 -5.70 3.74 5.64
CA LEU A 119 -6.40 3.81 6.93
C LEU A 119 -7.92 3.84 6.75
N ARG A 120 -8.40 4.63 5.80
CA ARG A 120 -9.84 4.76 5.54
C ARG A 120 -10.51 3.44 5.15
N VAL A 121 -9.83 2.60 4.37
CA VAL A 121 -10.40 1.31 3.90
C VAL A 121 -9.97 0.11 4.75
N GLY A 122 -9.06 0.30 5.71
CA GLY A 122 -8.54 -0.80 6.54
C GLY A 122 -7.50 -1.68 5.85
N LEU A 123 -6.81 -1.18 4.81
CA LEU A 123 -5.74 -1.91 4.12
C LEU A 123 -4.43 -1.77 4.92
N ARG A 124 -3.88 -2.89 5.38
CA ARG A 124 -2.53 -2.86 5.98
C ARG A 124 -1.50 -2.56 4.90
N THR A 125 -0.78 -1.44 5.07
CA THR A 125 0.15 -0.94 4.05
C THR A 125 1.52 -0.68 4.67
N VAL A 126 2.54 -1.36 4.14
CA VAL A 126 3.94 -1.05 4.39
C VAL A 126 4.46 -0.33 3.15
N SER A 127 4.79 0.95 3.27
CA SER A 127 5.20 1.76 2.12
C SER A 127 6.23 2.81 2.52
N GLY A 128 6.88 3.39 1.55
CA GLY A 128 7.74 4.53 1.71
C GLY A 128 7.93 5.22 0.38
N ARG A 129 8.32 6.48 0.44
CA ARG A 129 8.59 7.26 -0.77
C ARG A 129 9.63 6.59 -1.65
N GLY A 130 9.41 6.64 -2.96
CA GLY A 130 10.38 6.13 -3.94
C GLY A 130 11.59 7.05 -3.99
N ILE A 131 12.69 6.66 -3.37
CA ILE A 131 13.95 7.42 -3.36
C ILE A 131 14.69 7.16 -4.66
N GLN A 132 14.99 8.21 -5.41
CA GLN A 132 15.80 8.16 -6.62
C GLN A 132 16.65 9.42 -6.73
N THR A 133 17.99 9.28 -6.65
CA THR A 133 18.93 10.40 -6.72
C THR A 133 19.57 10.55 -8.08
N VAL A 134 19.59 9.47 -8.87
CA VAL A 134 20.18 9.41 -10.20
C VAL A 134 19.18 8.84 -11.20
N GLY A 135 19.17 9.37 -12.43
CA GLY A 135 18.29 8.87 -13.48
C GLY A 135 18.42 9.64 -14.78
N PRO A 136 17.77 9.17 -15.85
CA PRO A 136 17.72 9.87 -17.13
C PRO A 136 16.85 11.13 -17.05
N ASP A 137 16.96 12.02 -18.05
CA ASP A 137 16.18 13.26 -18.14
C ASP A 137 14.66 13.02 -18.02
N SER A 138 14.17 11.91 -18.53
CA SER A 138 12.75 11.53 -18.41
C SER A 138 12.29 11.29 -16.97
N ALA A 139 13.20 11.02 -16.04
CA ALA A 139 12.94 10.86 -14.62
C ALA A 139 13.18 12.15 -13.82
N ALA A 140 13.62 13.26 -14.44
CA ALA A 140 14.07 14.48 -13.74
C ALA A 140 13.09 14.97 -12.66
N ARG A 141 11.78 14.86 -12.88
CA ARG A 141 10.75 15.25 -11.90
C ARG A 141 10.63 14.32 -10.70
N LEU A 142 11.20 13.13 -10.77
CA LEU A 142 11.19 12.12 -9.72
C LEU A 142 12.47 12.12 -8.89
N LEU A 143 13.50 12.81 -9.37
CA LEU A 143 14.80 12.86 -8.73
C LEU A 143 14.77 13.80 -7.52
N THR A 144 15.52 13.41 -6.51
CA THR A 144 15.70 14.16 -5.27
C THR A 144 17.18 14.05 -4.86
N ASP A 145 17.81 15.11 -4.42
CA ASP A 145 19.14 15.03 -3.85
C ASP A 145 19.16 14.22 -2.54
N GLU A 146 20.30 13.67 -2.18
CA GLU A 146 20.46 12.78 -1.04
C GLU A 146 19.99 13.40 0.27
N GLN A 147 20.34 14.66 0.54
CA GLN A 147 19.99 15.34 1.78
C GLN A 147 18.47 15.56 1.91
N THR A 148 17.86 15.99 0.82
CA THR A 148 16.40 16.15 0.75
C THR A 148 15.70 14.79 0.88
N ALA A 149 16.23 13.72 0.26
CA ALA A 149 15.69 12.37 0.39
C ALA A 149 15.68 11.88 1.83
N ILE A 150 16.79 12.08 2.56
CA ILE A 150 16.92 11.73 3.99
C ILE A 150 15.89 12.51 4.81
N THR A 151 15.84 13.83 4.65
CA THR A 151 14.95 14.70 5.42
C THR A 151 13.48 14.33 5.20
N LEU A 152 13.05 14.15 3.96
CA LEU A 152 11.66 13.79 3.65
C LEU A 152 11.30 12.39 4.13
N THR A 153 12.25 11.44 4.10
CA THR A 153 12.02 10.09 4.64
C THR A 153 11.89 10.12 6.17
N GLN A 154 12.70 10.91 6.86
CA GLN A 154 12.58 11.09 8.30
C GLN A 154 11.21 11.67 8.70
N HIS A 155 10.77 12.73 8.01
CA HIS A 155 9.43 13.32 8.24
C HIS A 155 8.30 12.32 7.97
N GLU A 156 8.44 11.47 6.94
CA GLU A 156 7.45 10.43 6.64
C GLU A 156 7.39 9.39 7.76
N ILE A 157 8.54 8.95 8.27
CA ILE A 157 8.60 8.01 9.40
C ILE A 157 7.94 8.62 10.64
N GLU A 158 8.31 9.85 11.00
CA GLU A 158 7.76 10.55 12.17
C GLU A 158 6.24 10.73 12.06
N ARG A 159 5.73 10.96 10.87
CA ARG A 159 4.32 11.22 10.63
C ARG A 159 3.47 9.95 10.54
N TRP A 160 3.98 8.90 9.90
CA TRP A 160 3.15 7.79 9.47
C TRP A 160 3.47 6.43 10.10
N HIS A 161 4.70 6.22 10.63
CA HIS A 161 5.04 4.90 11.17
C HIS A 161 4.21 4.58 12.40
N ALA A 162 3.31 3.62 12.27
CA ALA A 162 2.35 3.20 13.31
C ALA A 162 1.44 4.35 13.80
N ALA A 163 1.13 5.32 12.94
CA ALA A 163 0.43 6.55 13.32
C ALA A 163 -1.01 6.34 13.83
N ASP A 164 -1.66 5.25 13.41
CA ASP A 164 -3.05 4.94 13.75
C ASP A 164 -3.21 4.36 15.17
N THR A 165 -2.21 3.63 15.68
CA THR A 165 -2.30 3.00 17.00
C THR A 165 -1.16 3.37 17.95
N GLY A 166 -0.05 3.89 17.42
CA GLY A 166 1.19 4.11 18.16
C GLY A 166 1.97 2.82 18.48
N ASP A 167 1.43 1.66 18.11
CA ASP A 167 2.05 0.35 18.32
C ASP A 167 2.28 -0.35 16.96
N PRO A 168 3.54 -0.55 16.54
CA PRO A 168 3.84 -1.23 15.29
C PRO A 168 3.26 -2.65 15.17
N ALA A 169 2.97 -3.33 16.26
CA ALA A 169 2.41 -4.68 16.21
C ALA A 169 0.95 -4.69 15.72
N THR A 170 0.21 -3.61 15.98
CA THR A 170 -1.23 -3.52 15.68
C THR A 170 -1.56 -2.53 14.58
N ALA A 171 -0.64 -1.61 14.25
CA ALA A 171 -0.86 -0.57 13.26
C ALA A 171 -1.16 -1.11 11.85
N LEU A 172 -2.00 -0.40 11.11
CA LEU A 172 -2.29 -0.68 9.71
C LEU A 172 -1.23 -0.06 8.77
N VAL A 173 -0.67 1.09 9.13
CA VAL A 173 0.31 1.77 8.27
C VAL A 173 1.72 1.73 8.87
N HIS A 174 2.68 1.39 8.02
CA HIS A 174 4.09 1.34 8.36
C HIS A 174 4.92 2.01 7.27
N THR A 175 5.94 2.74 7.68
CA THR A 175 6.91 3.28 6.74
C THR A 175 8.06 2.32 6.50
N ALA A 176 8.54 2.30 5.25
CA ALA A 176 9.73 1.58 4.82
C ALA A 176 10.69 2.53 4.10
N ILE A 177 11.97 2.21 4.12
CA ILE A 177 12.96 2.90 3.29
C ILE A 177 12.99 2.22 1.93
N VAL A 178 12.60 2.95 0.87
CA VAL A 178 12.39 2.37 -0.47
C VAL A 178 13.33 3.01 -1.49
N PRO A 179 14.61 2.61 -1.54
CA PRO A 179 15.49 3.00 -2.64
C PRO A 179 14.99 2.35 -3.93
N ARG A 180 14.79 3.17 -4.98
CA ARG A 180 14.17 2.69 -6.21
C ARG A 180 15.09 1.80 -7.03
N PHE A 181 16.38 2.14 -7.05
CA PHE A 181 17.43 1.41 -7.78
C PHE A 181 18.70 1.30 -6.93
N ALA A 182 19.56 0.35 -7.29
CA ALA A 182 20.84 0.14 -6.60
C ALA A 182 21.79 1.36 -6.66
N LEU A 183 21.52 2.33 -7.54
CA LEU A 183 22.28 3.58 -7.70
C LEU A 183 21.61 4.79 -7.02
N SER A 184 20.52 4.57 -6.30
CA SER A 184 19.77 5.62 -5.61
C SER A 184 20.32 5.91 -4.24
#